data_3438c25380091bb1bf65f6b93b28a1f3
#
_entry.id   3438c25380091bb1bf65f6b93b28a1f3
#
_cell.length_a   1.000
_cell.length_b   1.000
_cell.length_c   1.000
_cell.angle_alpha   90.00
_cell.angle_beta   90.00
_cell.angle_gamma   90.00
#
_symmetry.space_group_name_H-M   'P 1'
#
loop_
_entity.id
_entity.type
_entity.pdbx_description
1 polymer ?
#
loop_
_entity_poly.entity_id
_entity_poly.type
_entity_poly.pdbx_seq_one_letter_code
_entity_poly.pdbx_strand_id
1 'polypeptide(L)'
;MGALVVLALLALTGCTATGDRQMDDRDLAVLCSNDAEVCRAWAGAFTERTGYGVTTVRLPTSEALERIRHGEDLPEFDVWHGGGSEMYVEAADEGLLAPYRSAQAAGIPEDFRDPEDRWSGVYSSMLAFCVAPQAISDLGTDIPRTWDDLLDPALDGQISTASPRTSGTAYTAMSLQIDRLGEDAGREYLAGLYGQVLQFTRSGTAPAQVVARGETAVAITFAPYCEAARAAGSHVEVVLPEDATSYEIGAVAMLADAPHPGTAREYLDFALSADGQRAGAASGIDQIPTRSDLPGNLADVLADGRYPVIGASLAERSSRRDALLAWYTEEVER
;
A
#
# COMPACT_ATOMS: atom_id res chain seq x y z
N MET A 1 61.47 -62.69 -1.52
CA MET A 1 61.26 -61.38 -0.87
C MET A 1 60.22 -60.65 -1.69
N GLY A 2 58.95 -60.77 -1.29
CA GLY A 2 57.84 -60.14 -1.94
C GLY A 2 57.29 -59.02 -1.03
N ALA A 3 57.23 -57.82 -1.56
CA ALA A 3 56.61 -56.68 -0.92
C ALA A 3 55.12 -56.58 -1.28
N LEU A 4 54.27 -56.73 -0.27
CA LEU A 4 52.83 -56.43 -0.39
C LEU A 4 52.61 -54.89 -0.33
N VAL A 5 52.01 -54.31 -1.35
CA VAL A 5 51.56 -52.94 -1.33
C VAL A 5 50.04 -52.99 -0.97
N VAL A 6 49.71 -52.44 0.17
CA VAL A 6 48.31 -52.27 0.61
C VAL A 6 47.83 -50.91 0.14
N LEU A 7 46.90 -50.89 -0.81
CA LEU A 7 46.20 -49.67 -1.26
C LEU A 7 45.03 -49.38 -0.30
N ALA A 8 45.17 -48.32 0.49
CA ALA A 8 44.05 -47.79 1.32
C ALA A 8 43.17 -46.92 0.46
N LEU A 9 41.94 -47.36 0.19
CA LEU A 9 40.86 -46.54 -0.40
C LEU A 9 40.28 -45.65 0.71
N LEU A 10 40.55 -44.34 0.67
CA LEU A 10 39.83 -43.34 1.44
C LEU A 10 38.48 -43.04 0.73
N ALA A 11 37.40 -43.55 1.31
CA ALA A 11 36.05 -43.15 0.92
C ALA A 11 35.75 -41.74 1.46
N LEU A 12 35.79 -40.73 0.61
CA LEU A 12 35.25 -39.40 0.90
C LEU A 12 33.71 -39.45 0.85
N THR A 13 33.09 -39.62 2.01
CA THR A 13 31.66 -39.35 2.19
C THR A 13 31.48 -37.84 2.23
N GLY A 14 31.23 -37.23 1.05
CA GLY A 14 30.76 -35.88 0.96
C GLY A 14 29.31 -35.80 1.45
N CYS A 15 29.11 -35.31 2.68
CA CYS A 15 27.77 -34.80 3.09
C CYS A 15 27.49 -33.56 2.30
N THR A 16 26.72 -33.71 1.22
CA THR A 16 25.96 -32.57 0.63
C THR A 16 24.83 -32.30 1.60
N ALA A 17 25.06 -31.41 2.55
CA ALA A 17 23.97 -30.77 3.26
C ALA A 17 23.27 -29.80 2.27
N THR A 18 22.37 -30.35 1.43
CA THR A 18 21.25 -29.59 0.91
C THR A 18 20.40 -29.30 2.14
N GLY A 19 20.60 -28.14 2.74
CA GLY A 19 19.70 -27.63 3.74
C GLY A 19 18.37 -27.33 3.06
N ASP A 20 17.50 -28.33 2.96
CA ASP A 20 16.06 -28.10 2.95
C ASP A 20 15.81 -27.34 4.25
N ARG A 21 15.63 -26.04 4.15
CA ARG A 21 15.05 -25.23 5.21
C ARG A 21 13.63 -25.75 5.35
N GLN A 22 13.45 -26.77 6.20
CA GLN A 22 12.14 -27.17 6.67
C GLN A 22 11.59 -25.91 7.34
N MET A 23 10.66 -25.21 6.67
CA MET A 23 9.99 -24.04 7.24
C MET A 23 9.31 -24.55 8.51
N ASP A 24 9.63 -23.96 9.64
CA ASP A 24 8.98 -24.28 10.93
C ASP A 24 7.51 -23.83 10.76
N ASP A 25 6.55 -24.59 11.34
CA ASP A 25 5.13 -24.21 11.41
C ASP A 25 4.90 -22.82 12.10
N ARG A 26 5.97 -22.20 12.57
CA ARG A 26 6.03 -20.87 13.20
C ARG A 26 6.58 -19.76 12.30
N ASP A 27 6.96 -20.09 11.08
CA ASP A 27 7.39 -19.09 10.10
C ASP A 27 6.16 -18.53 9.38
N LEU A 28 6.22 -17.24 9.00
CA LEU A 28 5.17 -16.55 8.26
C LEU A 28 5.81 -15.75 7.13
N ALA A 29 5.27 -15.89 5.92
CA ALA A 29 5.65 -15.08 4.77
C ALA A 29 4.56 -14.03 4.47
N VAL A 30 4.90 -12.76 4.61
CA VAL A 30 3.98 -11.62 4.39
C VAL A 30 4.37 -10.86 3.15
N LEU A 31 3.45 -10.79 2.18
CA LEU A 31 3.52 -9.84 1.08
C LEU A 31 2.97 -8.49 1.58
N CYS A 32 3.82 -7.47 1.61
CA CYS A 32 3.46 -6.19 2.20
C CYS A 32 3.39 -5.07 1.16
N SER A 33 2.27 -4.36 1.11
CA SER A 33 2.01 -3.27 0.17
C SER A 33 1.89 -1.91 0.87
N ASN A 34 2.87 -1.59 1.73
CA ASN A 34 2.97 -0.30 2.41
C ASN A 34 4.41 0.24 2.30
N ASP A 35 4.76 1.26 3.07
CA ASP A 35 6.15 1.68 3.26
C ASP A 35 6.96 0.56 3.94
N ALA A 36 8.25 0.48 3.61
CA ALA A 36 9.09 -0.59 4.12
C ALA A 36 9.27 -0.56 5.66
N GLU A 37 9.26 0.64 6.25
CA GLU A 37 9.37 0.79 7.70
C GLU A 37 8.07 0.35 8.40
N VAL A 38 6.91 0.66 7.81
CA VAL A 38 5.60 0.19 8.29
C VAL A 38 5.54 -1.33 8.24
N CYS A 39 5.95 -1.94 7.12
CA CYS A 39 6.00 -3.40 6.97
C CYS A 39 6.88 -4.06 8.05
N ARG A 40 8.05 -3.45 8.34
CA ARG A 40 8.95 -3.94 9.39
C ARG A 40 8.37 -3.77 10.80
N ALA A 41 7.66 -2.65 11.04
CA ALA A 41 7.02 -2.39 12.33
C ALA A 41 5.92 -3.43 12.64
N TRP A 42 5.07 -3.76 11.66
CA TRP A 42 4.06 -4.82 11.82
C TRP A 42 4.70 -6.19 12.06
N ALA A 43 5.69 -6.58 11.25
CA ALA A 43 6.38 -7.85 11.39
C ALA A 43 7.08 -7.96 12.75
N GLY A 44 7.78 -6.90 13.18
CA GLY A 44 8.47 -6.84 14.47
C GLY A 44 7.50 -6.98 15.64
N ALA A 45 6.41 -6.23 15.63
CA ALA A 45 5.41 -6.28 16.70
C ALA A 45 4.73 -7.66 16.82
N PHE A 46 4.47 -8.33 15.70
CA PHE A 46 3.97 -9.70 15.71
C PHE A 46 4.99 -10.69 16.26
N THR A 47 6.26 -10.57 15.82
CA THR A 47 7.36 -11.40 16.32
C THR A 47 7.57 -11.22 17.84
N GLU A 48 7.56 -9.97 18.33
CA GLU A 48 7.68 -9.70 19.78
C GLU A 48 6.54 -10.33 20.59
N ARG A 49 5.33 -10.31 20.04
CA ARG A 49 4.14 -10.85 20.70
C ARG A 49 4.11 -12.38 20.73
N THR A 50 4.57 -13.05 19.67
CA THR A 50 4.35 -14.49 19.45
C THR A 50 5.64 -15.31 19.52
N GLY A 51 6.79 -14.70 19.25
CA GLY A 51 8.07 -15.40 19.05
C GLY A 51 8.19 -16.05 17.66
N TYR A 52 7.24 -15.83 16.74
CA TYR A 52 7.27 -16.39 15.39
C TYR A 52 8.16 -15.58 14.46
N GLY A 53 8.82 -16.26 13.51
CA GLY A 53 9.59 -15.61 12.45
C GLY A 53 8.67 -15.01 11.37
N VAL A 54 8.92 -13.76 10.98
CA VAL A 54 8.17 -13.12 9.87
C VAL A 54 9.14 -12.71 8.78
N THR A 55 8.96 -13.28 7.59
CA THR A 55 9.65 -12.84 6.38
C THR A 55 8.71 -11.90 5.60
N THR A 56 9.21 -10.72 5.23
CA THR A 56 8.40 -9.72 4.54
C THR A 56 8.99 -9.43 3.17
N VAL A 57 8.16 -9.51 2.14
CA VAL A 57 8.46 -9.01 0.79
C VAL A 57 7.59 -7.78 0.52
N ARG A 58 8.24 -6.67 0.18
CA ARG A 58 7.53 -5.42 -0.10
C ARG A 58 7.34 -5.22 -1.60
N LEU A 59 6.09 -5.09 -2.04
CA LEU A 59 5.70 -4.71 -3.40
C LEU A 59 4.62 -3.62 -3.39
N PRO A 60 4.58 -2.72 -4.39
CA PRO A 60 3.42 -1.88 -4.64
C PRO A 60 2.16 -2.72 -4.86
N THR A 61 0.98 -2.17 -4.56
CA THR A 61 -0.26 -2.96 -4.43
C THR A 61 -0.64 -3.73 -5.69
N SER A 62 -0.56 -3.10 -6.87
CA SER A 62 -0.90 -3.80 -8.12
C SER A 62 0.14 -4.86 -8.49
N GLU A 63 1.42 -4.61 -8.20
CA GLU A 63 2.48 -5.61 -8.40
C GLU A 63 2.33 -6.79 -7.43
N ALA A 64 1.84 -6.54 -6.21
CA ALA A 64 1.54 -7.58 -5.25
C ALA A 64 0.42 -8.50 -5.76
N LEU A 65 -0.68 -7.92 -6.28
CA LEU A 65 -1.76 -8.68 -6.89
C LEU A 65 -1.26 -9.54 -8.06
N GLU A 66 -0.47 -8.98 -8.97
CA GLU A 66 0.13 -9.74 -10.06
C GLU A 66 1.04 -10.87 -9.56
N ARG A 67 1.79 -10.64 -8.47
CA ARG A 67 2.62 -11.68 -7.86
C ARG A 67 1.79 -12.82 -7.28
N ILE A 68 0.66 -12.49 -6.65
CA ILE A 68 -0.28 -13.50 -6.13
C ILE A 68 -0.87 -14.33 -7.27
N ARG A 69 -1.36 -13.69 -8.35
CA ARG A 69 -1.88 -14.35 -9.54
C ARG A 69 -0.91 -15.35 -10.15
N HIS A 70 0.37 -14.99 -10.25
CA HIS A 70 1.41 -15.86 -10.81
C HIS A 70 1.91 -16.93 -9.83
N GLY A 71 1.54 -16.85 -8.57
CA GLY A 71 1.94 -17.78 -7.50
C GLY A 71 0.93 -18.88 -7.20
N GLU A 72 -0.22 -18.96 -7.92
CA GLU A 72 -1.26 -19.96 -7.68
C GLU A 72 -0.75 -21.42 -7.65
N ASP A 73 0.18 -21.77 -8.54
CA ASP A 73 0.75 -23.13 -8.60
C ASP A 73 1.84 -23.37 -7.53
N LEU A 74 2.39 -22.33 -6.93
CA LEU A 74 3.45 -22.41 -5.90
C LEU A 74 3.33 -21.22 -4.95
N PRO A 75 2.47 -21.29 -3.93
CA PRO A 75 2.24 -20.19 -3.01
C PRO A 75 3.50 -19.86 -2.20
N GLU A 76 3.93 -18.60 -2.31
CA GLU A 76 5.13 -18.09 -1.65
C GLU A 76 4.82 -17.35 -0.35
N PHE A 77 3.57 -16.92 -0.19
CA PHE A 77 3.15 -16.07 0.91
C PHE A 77 1.93 -16.64 1.62
N ASP A 78 1.83 -16.34 2.89
CA ASP A 78 0.70 -16.70 3.74
C ASP A 78 -0.35 -15.59 3.80
N VAL A 79 0.13 -14.34 3.82
CA VAL A 79 -0.68 -13.15 4.07
C VAL A 79 -0.29 -12.05 3.10
N TRP A 80 -1.30 -11.34 2.62
CA TRP A 80 -1.14 -10.04 1.99
C TRP A 80 -1.59 -8.95 2.96
N HIS A 81 -0.72 -7.94 3.23
CA HIS A 81 -0.98 -6.86 4.19
C HIS A 81 -0.64 -5.49 3.61
N GLY A 82 -1.60 -4.59 3.63
CA GLY A 82 -1.46 -3.21 3.15
C GLY A 82 -1.84 -3.01 1.69
N GLY A 83 -1.94 -1.75 1.31
CA GLY A 83 -2.41 -1.32 0.00
C GLY A 83 -3.93 -1.26 -0.10
N GLY A 84 -4.42 -0.59 -1.14
CA GLY A 84 -5.83 -0.29 -1.32
C GLY A 84 -6.72 -1.51 -1.50
N SER A 85 -7.84 -1.51 -0.82
CA SER A 85 -8.79 -2.64 -0.78
C SER A 85 -9.48 -2.93 -2.12
N GLU A 86 -9.41 -2.02 -3.11
CA GLU A 86 -9.90 -2.29 -4.47
C GLU A 86 -9.26 -3.54 -5.08
N MET A 87 -7.95 -3.73 -4.88
CA MET A 87 -7.22 -4.90 -5.37
C MET A 87 -7.55 -6.16 -4.56
N TYR A 88 -7.97 -6.00 -3.30
CA TYR A 88 -8.46 -7.13 -2.50
C TYR A 88 -9.86 -7.59 -2.94
N VAL A 89 -10.72 -6.67 -3.37
CA VAL A 89 -12.00 -7.03 -4.01
C VAL A 89 -11.73 -7.87 -5.26
N GLU A 90 -10.82 -7.43 -6.13
CA GLU A 90 -10.43 -8.13 -7.34
C GLU A 90 -9.84 -9.52 -7.01
N ALA A 91 -8.89 -9.61 -6.08
CA ALA A 91 -8.30 -10.86 -5.63
C ALA A 91 -9.34 -11.84 -5.02
N ALA A 92 -10.32 -11.30 -4.29
CA ALA A 92 -11.39 -12.09 -3.70
C ALA A 92 -12.32 -12.68 -4.78
N ASP A 93 -12.67 -11.88 -5.78
CA ASP A 93 -13.52 -12.33 -6.90
C ASP A 93 -12.82 -13.37 -7.78
N GLU A 94 -11.50 -13.36 -7.84
CA GLU A 94 -10.66 -14.35 -8.51
C GLU A 94 -10.40 -15.62 -7.66
N GLY A 95 -10.85 -15.64 -6.39
CA GLY A 95 -10.66 -16.78 -5.50
C GLY A 95 -9.26 -16.89 -4.88
N LEU A 96 -8.45 -15.83 -4.97
CA LEU A 96 -7.07 -15.80 -4.47
C LEU A 96 -6.96 -15.60 -2.94
N LEU A 97 -8.07 -15.28 -2.27
CA LEU A 97 -8.12 -15.01 -0.84
C LEU A 97 -8.96 -16.04 -0.09
N ALA A 98 -8.45 -16.55 1.02
CA ALA A 98 -9.17 -17.50 1.88
C ALA A 98 -10.06 -16.75 2.89
N PRO A 99 -11.30 -17.18 3.11
CA PRO A 99 -12.15 -16.59 4.13
C PRO A 99 -11.64 -16.91 5.55
N TYR A 100 -11.58 -15.88 6.39
CA TYR A 100 -11.26 -16.04 7.80
C TYR A 100 -11.97 -14.99 8.66
N ARG A 101 -12.91 -15.43 9.48
CA ARG A 101 -13.62 -14.56 10.43
C ARG A 101 -12.82 -14.41 11.73
N SER A 102 -12.02 -13.36 11.82
CA SER A 102 -11.36 -12.96 13.05
C SER A 102 -12.37 -12.42 14.08
N ALA A 103 -12.22 -12.78 15.35
CA ALA A 103 -12.99 -12.15 16.43
C ALA A 103 -12.69 -10.64 16.58
N GLN A 104 -11.49 -10.21 16.14
CA GLN A 104 -11.08 -8.80 16.16
C GLN A 104 -11.82 -7.96 15.11
N ALA A 105 -12.32 -8.57 14.04
CA ALA A 105 -13.06 -7.87 12.99
C ALA A 105 -14.38 -7.24 13.48
N ALA A 106 -14.89 -7.65 14.65
CA ALA A 106 -16.07 -7.02 15.25
C ALA A 106 -15.90 -5.52 15.56
N GLY A 107 -14.67 -5.05 15.75
CA GLY A 107 -14.36 -3.63 15.95
C GLY A 107 -14.25 -2.83 14.64
N ILE A 108 -14.32 -3.46 13.47
CA ILE A 108 -14.16 -2.83 12.16
C ILE A 108 -15.53 -2.67 11.49
N PRO A 109 -15.91 -1.46 11.03
CA PRO A 109 -17.16 -1.23 10.31
C PRO A 109 -17.34 -2.17 9.12
N GLU A 110 -18.59 -2.53 8.81
CA GLU A 110 -18.90 -3.46 7.70
C GLU A 110 -18.44 -2.92 6.34
N ASP A 111 -18.51 -1.62 6.14
CA ASP A 111 -18.05 -0.96 4.91
C ASP A 111 -16.53 -1.07 4.67
N PHE A 112 -15.77 -1.46 5.70
CA PHE A 112 -14.30 -1.58 5.64
C PHE A 112 -13.83 -3.04 5.64
N ARG A 113 -14.70 -3.99 5.31
CA ARG A 113 -14.37 -5.41 5.22
C ARG A 113 -15.22 -6.13 4.18
N ASP A 114 -14.72 -7.24 3.72
CA ASP A 114 -15.46 -8.13 2.82
C ASP A 114 -16.62 -8.82 3.55
N PRO A 115 -17.83 -8.87 2.97
CA PRO A 115 -18.98 -9.53 3.59
C PRO A 115 -18.79 -11.05 3.76
N GLU A 116 -17.88 -11.68 3.01
CA GLU A 116 -17.52 -13.09 3.12
C GLU A 116 -16.25 -13.34 3.96
N ASP A 117 -15.77 -12.31 4.67
CA ASP A 117 -14.59 -12.36 5.54
C ASP A 117 -13.28 -12.76 4.81
N ARG A 118 -13.15 -12.46 3.50
CA ARG A 118 -11.94 -12.75 2.72
C ARG A 118 -10.84 -11.71 2.93
N TRP A 119 -11.18 -10.47 3.25
CA TRP A 119 -10.27 -9.39 3.65
C TRP A 119 -10.90 -8.46 4.68
N SER A 120 -10.07 -7.73 5.42
CA SER A 120 -10.52 -6.70 6.36
C SER A 120 -9.57 -5.51 6.35
N GLY A 121 -10.13 -4.31 6.49
CA GLY A 121 -9.36 -3.08 6.60
C GLY A 121 -8.61 -2.98 7.93
N VAL A 122 -7.39 -2.50 7.88
CA VAL A 122 -6.52 -2.31 9.06
C VAL A 122 -6.15 -0.86 9.30
N TYR A 123 -6.07 -0.08 8.24
CA TYR A 123 -5.79 1.36 8.32
C TYR A 123 -6.48 2.10 7.17
N SER A 124 -6.45 3.42 7.27
CA SER A 124 -6.83 4.33 6.19
C SER A 124 -5.81 5.46 6.06
N SER A 125 -5.79 6.09 4.90
CA SER A 125 -4.95 7.24 4.60
C SER A 125 -5.70 8.21 3.70
N MET A 126 -5.72 9.49 4.07
CA MET A 126 -6.36 10.55 3.29
C MET A 126 -5.43 11.00 2.15
N LEU A 127 -5.99 11.17 0.96
CA LEU A 127 -5.28 11.72 -0.18
C LEU A 127 -4.97 13.21 0.03
N ALA A 128 -3.75 13.62 -0.27
CA ALA A 128 -3.25 14.96 0.00
C ALA A 128 -2.21 15.41 -1.03
N PHE A 129 -1.94 16.70 -1.06
CA PHE A 129 -0.73 17.24 -1.67
C PHE A 129 0.36 17.39 -0.61
N CYS A 130 1.56 16.95 -0.95
CA CYS A 130 2.77 17.25 -0.18
C CYS A 130 3.49 18.38 -0.90
N VAL A 131 3.60 19.54 -0.26
CA VAL A 131 4.06 20.77 -0.91
C VAL A 131 5.33 21.26 -0.24
N ALA A 132 6.30 21.73 -1.02
CA ALA A 132 7.47 22.46 -0.55
C ALA A 132 7.20 23.99 -0.67
N PRO A 133 6.82 24.71 0.41
CA PRO A 133 6.38 26.11 0.32
C PRO A 133 7.44 27.04 -0.27
N GLN A 134 8.72 26.77 0.01
CA GLN A 134 9.80 27.59 -0.55
C GLN A 134 9.90 27.42 -2.07
N ALA A 135 9.79 26.18 -2.58
CA ALA A 135 9.82 25.94 -4.02
C ALA A 135 8.64 26.61 -4.73
N ILE A 136 7.44 26.57 -4.15
CA ILE A 136 6.26 27.28 -4.67
C ILE A 136 6.50 28.80 -4.72
N SER A 137 7.06 29.37 -3.65
CA SER A 137 7.40 30.80 -3.60
C SER A 137 8.44 31.18 -4.68
N ASP A 138 9.43 30.33 -4.91
CA ASP A 138 10.48 30.54 -5.91
C ASP A 138 9.94 30.47 -7.35
N LEU A 139 8.87 29.68 -7.57
CA LEU A 139 8.11 29.61 -8.83
C LEU A 139 7.20 30.84 -9.04
N GLY A 140 6.94 31.64 -7.98
CA GLY A 140 6.09 32.81 -8.06
C GLY A 140 4.60 32.50 -8.16
N THR A 141 4.16 31.33 -7.67
CA THR A 141 2.75 30.93 -7.60
C THR A 141 2.31 30.68 -6.16
N ASP A 142 1.03 30.43 -5.95
CA ASP A 142 0.45 30.13 -4.65
C ASP A 142 0.49 28.61 -4.34
N ILE A 143 0.45 28.26 -3.04
CA ILE A 143 0.32 26.87 -2.60
C ILE A 143 -1.00 26.30 -3.15
N PRO A 144 -0.98 25.20 -3.93
CA PRO A 144 -2.18 24.60 -4.47
C PRO A 144 -3.08 24.07 -3.35
N ARG A 145 -4.36 24.45 -3.37
CA ARG A 145 -5.38 24.05 -2.40
C ARG A 145 -6.51 23.24 -3.01
N THR A 146 -6.64 23.31 -4.32
CA THR A 146 -7.64 22.56 -5.11
C THR A 146 -6.93 21.72 -6.16
N TRP A 147 -7.64 20.74 -6.69
CA TRP A 147 -7.12 19.95 -7.82
C TRP A 147 -6.87 20.80 -9.05
N ASP A 148 -7.73 21.82 -9.29
CA ASP A 148 -7.58 22.68 -10.45
C ASP A 148 -6.33 23.58 -10.36
N ASP A 149 -5.86 23.91 -9.14
CA ASP A 149 -4.61 24.66 -8.94
C ASP A 149 -3.39 23.88 -9.43
N LEU A 150 -3.47 22.55 -9.48
CA LEU A 150 -2.38 21.72 -10.02
C LEU A 150 -2.20 21.86 -11.55
N LEU A 151 -3.14 22.49 -12.24
CA LEU A 151 -3.04 22.81 -13.67
C LEU A 151 -2.37 24.17 -13.93
N ASP A 152 -1.93 24.90 -12.88
CA ASP A 152 -1.17 26.13 -13.06
C ASP A 152 0.09 25.85 -13.91
N PRO A 153 0.31 26.57 -15.03
CA PRO A 153 1.51 26.41 -15.86
C PRO A 153 2.83 26.60 -15.11
N ALA A 154 2.84 27.33 -13.97
CA ALA A 154 4.01 27.46 -13.12
C ALA A 154 4.44 26.13 -12.48
N LEU A 155 3.53 25.14 -12.40
CA LEU A 155 3.78 23.80 -11.87
C LEU A 155 4.19 22.78 -12.95
N ASP A 156 4.39 23.20 -14.20
CA ASP A 156 4.86 22.32 -15.27
C ASP A 156 6.23 21.72 -14.92
N GLY A 157 6.34 20.40 -14.90
CA GLY A 157 7.53 19.68 -14.46
C GLY A 157 7.84 19.81 -12.95
N GLN A 158 6.89 20.28 -12.13
CA GLN A 158 7.07 20.47 -10.69
C GLN A 158 6.18 19.54 -9.84
N ILE A 159 5.50 18.60 -10.47
CA ILE A 159 4.62 17.64 -9.82
C ILE A 159 5.24 16.24 -9.88
N SER A 160 5.19 15.52 -8.77
CA SER A 160 5.47 14.08 -8.73
C SER A 160 4.24 13.31 -8.23
N THR A 161 4.00 12.16 -8.82
CA THR A 161 2.98 11.19 -8.38
C THR A 161 3.46 9.78 -8.66
N ALA A 162 2.71 8.77 -8.24
CA ALA A 162 3.01 7.40 -8.65
C ALA A 162 2.28 7.02 -9.96
N SER A 163 2.74 5.96 -10.63
CA SER A 163 1.99 5.39 -11.74
C SER A 163 0.75 4.65 -11.19
N PRO A 164 -0.45 4.91 -11.70
CA PRO A 164 -1.66 4.20 -11.29
C PRO A 164 -1.65 2.71 -11.68
N ARG A 165 -0.77 2.30 -12.59
CA ARG A 165 -0.56 0.89 -12.94
C ARG A 165 0.08 0.08 -11.82
N THR A 166 0.88 0.70 -10.98
CA THR A 166 1.62 0.00 -9.92
C THR A 166 1.14 0.37 -8.53
N SER A 167 0.62 1.59 -8.35
CA SER A 167 0.32 2.19 -7.05
C SER A 167 -1.19 2.35 -6.81
N GLY A 168 -1.69 1.78 -5.71
CA GLY A 168 -3.04 2.04 -5.22
C GLY A 168 -3.30 3.51 -4.90
N THR A 169 -2.31 4.23 -4.33
CA THR A 169 -2.40 5.67 -4.05
C THR A 169 -2.72 6.48 -5.32
N ALA A 170 -1.98 6.21 -6.39
CA ALA A 170 -2.18 6.89 -7.66
C ALA A 170 -3.50 6.49 -8.32
N TYR A 171 -3.91 5.22 -8.18
CA TYR A 171 -5.23 4.79 -8.63
C TYR A 171 -6.35 5.48 -7.85
N THR A 172 -6.22 5.64 -6.54
CA THR A 172 -7.18 6.42 -5.72
C THR A 172 -7.28 7.86 -6.22
N ALA A 173 -6.15 8.51 -6.52
CA ALA A 173 -6.14 9.88 -7.07
C ALA A 173 -6.79 9.96 -8.45
N MET A 174 -6.50 9.02 -9.34
CA MET A 174 -7.12 8.91 -10.67
C MET A 174 -8.63 8.70 -10.56
N SER A 175 -9.06 7.74 -9.76
CA SER A 175 -10.47 7.40 -9.53
C SER A 175 -11.26 8.58 -8.96
N LEU A 176 -10.66 9.36 -8.04
CA LEU A 176 -11.25 10.57 -7.48
C LEU A 176 -11.59 11.59 -8.56
N GLN A 177 -10.77 11.77 -9.60
CA GLN A 177 -11.07 12.74 -10.66
C GLN A 177 -12.28 12.33 -11.50
N ILE A 178 -12.47 11.03 -11.70
CA ILE A 178 -13.68 10.50 -12.34
C ILE A 178 -14.91 10.72 -11.45
N ASP A 179 -14.78 10.52 -10.14
CA ASP A 179 -15.88 10.77 -9.20
C ASP A 179 -16.21 12.25 -9.08
N ARG A 180 -15.20 13.13 -9.17
CA ARG A 180 -15.34 14.60 -9.09
C ARG A 180 -15.98 15.20 -10.34
N LEU A 181 -15.57 14.77 -11.53
CA LEU A 181 -15.88 15.45 -12.79
C LEU A 181 -16.75 14.63 -13.75
N GLY A 182 -16.93 13.33 -13.49
CA GLY A 182 -17.49 12.39 -14.46
C GLY A 182 -16.42 11.84 -15.40
N GLU A 183 -16.78 10.84 -16.20
CA GLU A 183 -15.85 10.05 -17.01
C GLU A 183 -15.05 10.91 -17.99
N ASP A 184 -15.73 11.65 -18.87
CA ASP A 184 -15.07 12.40 -19.96
C ASP A 184 -14.24 13.57 -19.43
N ALA A 185 -14.83 14.43 -18.59
CA ALA A 185 -14.12 15.58 -18.03
C ALA A 185 -13.01 15.17 -17.06
N GLY A 186 -13.20 14.06 -16.33
CA GLY A 186 -12.16 13.49 -15.47
C GLY A 186 -10.94 13.01 -16.24
N ARG A 187 -11.15 12.35 -17.39
CA ARG A 187 -10.04 11.94 -18.28
C ARG A 187 -9.33 13.13 -18.91
N GLU A 188 -10.07 14.16 -19.33
CA GLU A 188 -9.48 15.41 -19.86
C GLU A 188 -8.63 16.11 -18.80
N TYR A 189 -9.15 16.23 -17.57
CA TYR A 189 -8.39 16.78 -16.43
C TYR A 189 -7.12 15.97 -16.15
N LEU A 190 -7.24 14.63 -16.08
CA LEU A 190 -6.09 13.74 -15.83
C LEU A 190 -5.03 13.84 -16.93
N ALA A 191 -5.43 13.96 -18.21
CA ALA A 191 -4.48 14.15 -19.30
C ALA A 191 -3.69 15.46 -19.14
N GLY A 192 -4.36 16.55 -18.74
CA GLY A 192 -3.72 17.84 -18.42
C GLY A 192 -2.76 17.73 -17.23
N LEU A 193 -3.24 17.16 -16.11
CA LEU A 193 -2.45 16.97 -14.90
C LEU A 193 -1.20 16.12 -15.13
N TYR A 194 -1.35 14.98 -15.79
CA TYR A 194 -0.24 14.07 -16.06
C TYR A 194 0.76 14.66 -17.05
N GLY A 195 0.33 15.59 -17.91
CA GLY A 195 1.25 16.36 -18.78
C GLY A 195 2.21 17.25 -17.99
N GLN A 196 1.84 17.69 -16.77
CA GLN A 196 2.70 18.51 -15.89
C GLN A 196 3.59 17.69 -14.95
N VAL A 197 3.40 16.35 -14.89
CA VAL A 197 4.15 15.50 -13.98
C VAL A 197 5.58 15.31 -14.47
N LEU A 198 6.57 15.67 -13.64
CA LEU A 198 7.99 15.45 -13.94
C LEU A 198 8.33 13.97 -14.03
N GLN A 199 7.83 13.19 -13.06
CA GLN A 199 8.11 11.75 -13.00
C GLN A 199 7.01 10.98 -12.29
N PHE A 200 6.76 9.77 -12.80
CA PHE A 200 5.90 8.79 -12.16
C PHE A 200 6.74 7.79 -11.37
N THR A 201 6.55 7.73 -10.06
CA THR A 201 7.22 6.74 -9.22
C THR A 201 6.47 5.39 -9.26
N ARG A 202 7.15 4.29 -8.92
CA ARG A 202 6.48 2.97 -8.84
C ARG A 202 5.59 2.83 -7.60
N SER A 203 5.91 3.54 -6.52
CA SER A 203 5.22 3.42 -5.23
C SER A 203 4.60 4.73 -4.82
N GLY A 204 3.37 4.70 -4.29
CA GLY A 204 2.67 5.86 -3.76
C GLY A 204 3.31 6.51 -2.53
N THR A 205 4.26 5.82 -1.88
CA THR A 205 5.04 6.39 -0.75
C THR A 205 6.20 7.27 -1.22
N ALA A 206 6.69 7.08 -2.45
CA ALA A 206 7.88 7.73 -2.97
C ALA A 206 7.69 9.23 -3.34
N PRO A 207 6.55 9.70 -3.85
CA PRO A 207 6.40 11.11 -4.26
C PRO A 207 6.69 12.11 -3.15
N ALA A 208 6.28 11.84 -1.90
CA ALA A 208 6.62 12.70 -0.76
C ALA A 208 8.13 12.85 -0.56
N GLN A 209 8.89 11.78 -0.80
CA GLN A 209 10.36 11.81 -0.72
C GLN A 209 11.00 12.59 -1.88
N VAL A 210 10.37 12.59 -3.06
CA VAL A 210 10.82 13.40 -4.21
C VAL A 210 10.75 14.90 -3.85
N VAL A 211 9.63 15.34 -3.29
CA VAL A 211 9.48 16.72 -2.81
C VAL A 211 10.42 17.02 -1.64
N ALA A 212 10.55 16.09 -0.69
CA ALA A 212 11.46 16.26 0.46
C ALA A 212 12.93 16.46 0.06
N ARG A 213 13.35 15.91 -1.09
CA ARG A 213 14.69 16.12 -1.67
C ARG A 213 14.79 17.37 -2.55
N GLY A 214 13.68 18.10 -2.75
CA GLY A 214 13.64 19.30 -3.59
C GLY A 214 13.68 19.03 -5.10
N GLU A 215 13.30 17.83 -5.53
CA GLU A 215 13.27 17.46 -6.96
C GLU A 215 12.00 17.99 -7.65
N THR A 216 10.90 18.13 -6.93
CA THR A 216 9.65 18.75 -7.37
C THR A 216 9.06 19.61 -6.23
N ALA A 217 8.16 20.54 -6.57
CA ALA A 217 7.50 21.42 -5.60
C ALA A 217 6.28 20.77 -4.95
N VAL A 218 5.59 19.85 -5.66
CA VAL A 218 4.34 19.22 -5.22
C VAL A 218 4.40 17.72 -5.46
N ALA A 219 3.86 16.96 -4.51
CA ALA A 219 3.55 15.55 -4.71
C ALA A 219 2.07 15.26 -4.44
N ILE A 220 1.48 14.40 -5.27
CA ILE A 220 0.17 13.79 -4.99
C ILE A 220 0.43 12.47 -4.30
N THR A 221 0.02 12.35 -3.02
CA THR A 221 0.31 11.21 -2.16
C THR A 221 -0.70 11.11 -1.02
N PHE A 222 -0.54 10.17 -0.09
CA PHE A 222 -1.31 10.17 1.14
C PHE A 222 -0.64 11.02 2.24
N ALA A 223 -1.46 11.70 3.03
CA ALA A 223 -1.04 12.61 4.09
C ALA A 223 0.04 12.02 5.04
N PRO A 224 -0.05 10.78 5.52
CA PRO A 224 0.94 10.22 6.44
C PRO A 224 2.38 10.19 5.89
N TYR A 225 2.57 10.04 4.57
CA TYR A 225 3.90 10.02 3.97
C TYR A 225 4.54 11.42 3.94
N CYS A 226 3.74 12.45 3.71
CA CYS A 226 4.20 13.84 3.81
C CYS A 226 4.49 14.23 5.27
N GLU A 227 3.62 13.82 6.20
CA GLU A 227 3.83 14.06 7.63
C GLU A 227 5.12 13.40 8.12
N ALA A 228 5.41 12.18 7.68
CA ALA A 228 6.67 11.50 8.01
C ALA A 228 7.90 12.25 7.46
N ALA A 229 7.85 12.75 6.23
CA ALA A 229 8.91 13.56 5.64
C ALA A 229 9.12 14.87 6.45
N ARG A 230 8.03 15.52 6.85
CA ARG A 230 8.07 16.72 7.71
C ARG A 230 8.66 16.41 9.08
N ALA A 231 8.25 15.32 9.71
CA ALA A 231 8.77 14.88 11.01
C ALA A 231 10.26 14.52 10.94
N ALA A 232 10.74 14.04 9.79
CA ALA A 232 12.15 13.80 9.52
C ALA A 232 12.97 15.07 9.26
N GLY A 233 12.33 16.27 9.30
CA GLY A 233 12.99 17.56 9.19
C GLY A 233 12.92 18.20 7.80
N SER A 234 12.18 17.63 6.85
CA SER A 234 11.97 18.25 5.54
C SER A 234 10.99 19.43 5.65
N HIS A 235 11.29 20.51 4.91
CA HIS A 235 10.43 21.69 4.85
C HIS A 235 9.28 21.48 3.87
N VAL A 236 8.34 20.62 4.24
CA VAL A 236 7.15 20.29 3.48
C VAL A 236 5.88 20.50 4.31
N GLU A 237 4.78 20.73 3.63
CA GLU A 237 3.46 20.96 4.18
C GLU A 237 2.45 19.97 3.59
N VAL A 238 1.55 19.45 4.44
CA VAL A 238 0.41 18.64 3.99
C VAL A 238 -0.74 19.56 3.68
N VAL A 239 -1.25 19.50 2.46
CA VAL A 239 -2.44 20.22 2.01
C VAL A 239 -3.50 19.19 1.64
N LEU A 240 -4.61 19.17 2.38
CA LEU A 240 -5.80 18.41 2.00
C LEU A 240 -6.60 19.27 1.02
N PRO A 241 -6.90 18.75 -0.20
CA PRO A 241 -7.63 19.53 -1.20
C PRO A 241 -8.99 20.02 -0.70
N GLU A 242 -9.28 21.30 -0.91
CA GLU A 242 -10.49 21.95 -0.40
C GLU A 242 -11.74 21.63 -1.22
N ASP A 243 -11.57 21.24 -2.49
CA ASP A 243 -12.64 20.93 -3.42
C ASP A 243 -13.07 19.46 -3.41
N ALA A 244 -12.13 18.53 -3.20
CA ALA A 244 -12.42 17.11 -3.06
C ALA A 244 -11.22 16.34 -2.53
N THR A 245 -11.45 15.37 -1.64
CA THR A 245 -10.45 14.37 -1.27
C THR A 245 -11.07 12.98 -1.24
N SER A 246 -10.24 11.96 -1.14
CA SER A 246 -10.63 10.56 -0.98
C SER A 246 -9.68 9.88 -0.01
N TYR A 247 -9.97 8.63 0.29
CA TYR A 247 -9.12 7.82 1.16
C TYR A 247 -8.99 6.40 0.60
N GLU A 248 -7.93 5.72 0.99
CA GLU A 248 -7.83 4.26 0.83
C GLU A 248 -8.21 3.57 2.13
N ILE A 249 -8.69 2.35 2.02
CA ILE A 249 -8.70 1.37 3.09
C ILE A 249 -7.56 0.40 2.80
N GLY A 250 -6.53 0.42 3.65
CA GLY A 250 -5.48 -0.58 3.59
C GLY A 250 -5.94 -1.86 4.26
N ALA A 251 -5.80 -2.99 3.57
CA ALA A 251 -6.40 -4.24 4.01
C ALA A 251 -5.37 -5.32 4.40
N VAL A 252 -5.86 -6.38 5.03
CA VAL A 252 -5.13 -7.63 5.29
C VAL A 252 -6.00 -8.82 4.87
N ALA A 253 -5.37 -9.83 4.27
CA ALA A 253 -6.02 -11.08 3.86
C ALA A 253 -5.08 -12.27 4.00
N MET A 254 -5.63 -13.45 4.27
CA MET A 254 -4.94 -14.73 4.12
C MET A 254 -5.06 -15.16 2.66
N LEU A 255 -3.97 -15.62 2.05
CA LEU A 255 -4.01 -16.16 0.70
C LEU A 255 -4.68 -17.55 0.67
N ALA A 256 -5.32 -17.89 -0.45
CA ALA A 256 -6.11 -19.12 -0.59
C ALA A 256 -5.31 -20.38 -0.27
N ASP A 257 -4.06 -20.45 -0.77
CA ASP A 257 -3.16 -21.59 -0.61
C ASP A 257 -1.99 -21.27 0.31
N ALA A 258 -2.24 -20.49 1.37
CA ALA A 258 -1.23 -20.11 2.37
C ALA A 258 -0.48 -21.34 2.89
N PRO A 259 0.87 -21.39 2.81
CA PRO A 259 1.66 -22.53 3.33
C PRO A 259 1.47 -22.77 4.83
N HIS A 260 1.24 -21.70 5.62
CA HIS A 260 1.09 -21.76 7.08
C HIS A 260 -0.24 -21.15 7.54
N PRO A 261 -1.40 -21.75 7.19
CA PRO A 261 -2.71 -21.12 7.45
C PRO A 261 -3.01 -20.92 8.95
N GLY A 262 -2.40 -21.71 9.83
CA GLY A 262 -2.50 -21.53 11.28
C GLY A 262 -1.88 -20.22 11.74
N THR A 263 -0.62 -19.99 11.41
CA THR A 263 0.13 -18.77 11.72
C THR A 263 -0.45 -17.55 11.00
N ALA A 264 -0.93 -17.71 9.76
CA ALA A 264 -1.62 -16.67 9.04
C ALA A 264 -2.86 -16.14 9.77
N ARG A 265 -3.69 -17.03 10.33
CA ARG A 265 -4.86 -16.63 11.15
C ARG A 265 -4.46 -15.86 12.40
N GLU A 266 -3.40 -16.30 13.10
CA GLU A 266 -2.88 -15.58 14.25
C GLU A 266 -2.37 -14.18 13.87
N TYR A 267 -1.76 -14.06 12.69
CA TYR A 267 -1.33 -12.76 12.16
C TYR A 267 -2.52 -11.86 11.81
N LEU A 268 -3.57 -12.39 11.20
CA LEU A 268 -4.80 -11.62 10.93
C LEU A 268 -5.44 -11.16 12.25
N ASP A 269 -5.54 -12.02 13.26
CA ASP A 269 -6.04 -11.64 14.59
C ASP A 269 -5.20 -10.52 15.21
N PHE A 270 -3.88 -10.57 15.06
CA PHE A 270 -2.99 -9.49 15.49
C PHE A 270 -3.23 -8.21 14.68
N ALA A 271 -3.17 -8.27 13.35
CA ALA A 271 -3.28 -7.10 12.47
C ALA A 271 -4.61 -6.34 12.67
N LEU A 272 -5.70 -7.07 12.92
CA LEU A 272 -7.03 -6.53 13.18
C LEU A 272 -7.24 -6.09 14.63
N SER A 273 -6.32 -6.38 15.56
CA SER A 273 -6.39 -5.94 16.94
C SER A 273 -6.04 -4.44 17.08
N ALA A 274 -6.37 -3.87 18.24
CA ALA A 274 -6.00 -2.49 18.57
C ALA A 274 -4.47 -2.26 18.53
N ASP A 275 -3.70 -3.24 19.01
CA ASP A 275 -2.24 -3.18 19.03
C ASP A 275 -1.68 -3.28 17.60
N GLY A 276 -2.22 -4.19 16.78
CA GLY A 276 -1.80 -4.39 15.40
C GLY A 276 -2.03 -3.14 14.53
N GLN A 277 -3.21 -2.50 14.65
CA GLN A 277 -3.50 -1.28 13.88
C GLN A 277 -2.61 -0.09 14.28
N ARG A 278 -2.12 -0.06 15.53
CA ARG A 278 -1.18 0.97 16.00
C ARG A 278 0.29 0.62 15.73
N ALA A 279 0.60 -0.62 15.47
CA ALA A 279 2.00 -1.06 15.34
C ALA A 279 2.73 -0.34 14.20
N GLY A 280 2.04 -0.01 13.11
CA GLY A 280 2.59 0.74 11.98
C GLY A 280 3.13 2.11 12.37
N ALA A 281 2.50 2.80 13.32
CA ALA A 281 2.90 4.14 13.77
C ALA A 281 4.31 4.20 14.38
N ALA A 282 4.84 3.06 14.87
CA ALA A 282 6.22 2.98 15.36
C ALA A 282 7.26 3.31 14.27
N SER A 283 6.88 3.26 12.99
CA SER A 283 7.72 3.68 11.86
C SER A 283 7.82 5.20 11.68
N GLY A 284 7.01 5.99 12.41
CA GLY A 284 6.85 7.43 12.17
C GLY A 284 5.81 7.74 11.07
N ILE A 285 5.15 6.75 10.51
CA ILE A 285 4.06 6.88 9.53
C ILE A 285 2.76 6.52 10.25
N ASP A 286 2.03 7.53 10.69
CA ASP A 286 0.81 7.36 11.49
C ASP A 286 -0.42 7.32 10.58
N GLN A 287 -0.91 6.12 10.30
CA GLN A 287 -2.09 5.89 9.50
C GLN A 287 -3.34 5.82 10.37
N ILE A 288 -4.48 6.23 9.84
CA ILE A 288 -5.76 6.30 10.54
C ILE A 288 -6.27 4.87 10.77
N PRO A 289 -6.55 4.45 12.01
CA PRO A 289 -7.09 3.11 12.26
C PRO A 289 -8.53 2.97 11.73
N THR A 290 -8.86 1.76 11.27
CA THR A 290 -10.23 1.43 10.83
C THR A 290 -11.13 1.00 11.98
N ARG A 291 -10.57 0.55 13.12
CA ARG A 291 -11.35 0.15 14.28
C ARG A 291 -12.08 1.34 14.90
N SER A 292 -13.40 1.22 15.04
CA SER A 292 -14.27 2.27 15.58
C SER A 292 -14.12 2.51 17.09
N ASP A 293 -13.47 1.59 17.80
CA ASP A 293 -13.17 1.72 19.25
C ASP A 293 -11.81 2.37 19.53
N LEU A 294 -11.05 2.74 18.50
CA LEU A 294 -9.79 3.47 18.64
C LEU A 294 -10.02 4.98 18.44
N PRO A 295 -9.37 5.84 19.25
CA PRO A 295 -9.47 7.28 19.07
C PRO A 295 -8.82 7.71 17.75
N GLY A 296 -9.43 8.70 17.07
CA GLY A 296 -8.96 9.21 15.78
C GLY A 296 -9.14 8.22 14.63
N ASN A 297 -10.09 7.30 14.76
CA ASN A 297 -10.43 6.34 13.73
C ASN A 297 -11.07 7.01 12.50
N LEU A 298 -11.15 6.26 11.40
CA LEU A 298 -11.66 6.78 10.14
C LEU A 298 -13.10 7.31 10.25
N ALA A 299 -13.96 6.66 11.02
CA ALA A 299 -15.34 7.11 11.19
C ALA A 299 -15.39 8.50 11.86
N ASP A 300 -14.54 8.74 12.88
CA ASP A 300 -14.41 10.05 13.53
C ASP A 300 -13.90 11.12 12.53
N VAL A 301 -12.90 10.79 11.71
CA VAL A 301 -12.33 11.69 10.69
C VAL A 301 -13.38 12.06 9.63
N LEU A 302 -14.16 11.09 9.17
CA LEU A 302 -15.22 11.32 8.18
C LEU A 302 -16.39 12.12 8.78
N ALA A 303 -16.76 11.86 10.03
CA ALA A 303 -17.84 12.56 10.73
C ALA A 303 -17.52 14.04 11.04
N ASP A 304 -16.25 14.40 11.15
CA ASP A 304 -15.81 15.78 11.39
C ASP A 304 -16.23 16.74 10.25
N GLY A 305 -16.43 16.22 9.04
CA GLY A 305 -16.96 16.98 7.90
C GLY A 305 -16.09 18.15 7.42
N ARG A 306 -14.86 18.25 7.95
CA ARG A 306 -13.91 19.31 7.56
C ARG A 306 -13.41 19.17 6.13
N TYR A 307 -13.46 17.95 5.60
CA TYR A 307 -12.94 17.66 4.28
C TYR A 307 -14.05 17.16 3.37
N PRO A 308 -14.16 17.65 2.14
CA PRO A 308 -15.14 17.19 1.16
C PRO A 308 -14.73 15.83 0.62
N VAL A 309 -14.89 14.78 1.44
CA VAL A 309 -14.62 13.40 1.02
C VAL A 309 -15.69 12.97 0.04
N ILE A 310 -15.25 12.60 -1.16
CA ILE A 310 -16.09 12.01 -2.20
C ILE A 310 -15.46 10.72 -2.69
N GLY A 311 -16.24 9.89 -3.33
CA GLY A 311 -15.75 8.66 -3.97
C GLY A 311 -16.87 7.65 -4.18
N ALA A 312 -16.74 6.89 -5.24
CA ALA A 312 -17.54 5.71 -5.49
C ALA A 312 -17.29 4.63 -4.44
N SER A 313 -18.18 3.67 -4.34
CA SER A 313 -17.98 2.47 -3.52
C SER A 313 -16.73 1.69 -3.97
N LEU A 314 -16.17 0.85 -3.09
CA LEU A 314 -15.03 -0.01 -3.43
C LEU A 314 -15.32 -0.90 -4.65
N ALA A 315 -16.54 -1.43 -4.75
CA ALA A 315 -16.97 -2.25 -5.88
C ALA A 315 -16.97 -1.47 -7.20
N GLU A 316 -17.46 -0.23 -7.20
CA GLU A 316 -17.45 0.63 -8.38
C GLU A 316 -16.01 1.02 -8.78
N ARG A 317 -15.16 1.35 -7.81
CA ARG A 317 -13.76 1.66 -8.09
C ARG A 317 -13.01 0.45 -8.65
N SER A 318 -13.22 -0.73 -8.08
CA SER A 318 -12.65 -1.98 -8.59
C SER A 318 -13.13 -2.28 -10.02
N SER A 319 -14.43 -2.19 -10.29
CA SER A 319 -15.01 -2.55 -11.59
C SER A 319 -14.54 -1.68 -12.77
N ARG A 320 -14.18 -0.42 -12.54
CA ARG A 320 -13.71 0.51 -13.60
C ARG A 320 -12.18 0.54 -13.75
N ARG A 321 -11.44 -0.17 -12.87
CA ARG A 321 -9.99 -0.07 -12.79
C ARG A 321 -9.30 -0.41 -14.10
N ASP A 322 -9.62 -1.53 -14.70
CA ASP A 322 -8.97 -1.98 -15.93
C ASP A 322 -9.17 -1.02 -17.10
N ALA A 323 -10.39 -0.49 -17.25
CA ALA A 323 -10.68 0.50 -18.29
C ALA A 323 -9.91 1.82 -18.09
N LEU A 324 -9.76 2.27 -16.85
CA LEU A 324 -8.98 3.48 -16.54
C LEU A 324 -7.48 3.26 -16.74
N LEU A 325 -6.95 2.09 -16.37
CA LEU A 325 -5.55 1.76 -16.58
C LEU A 325 -5.21 1.56 -18.06
N ALA A 326 -6.11 0.98 -18.85
CA ALA A 326 -5.97 0.90 -20.30
C ALA A 326 -5.90 2.30 -20.92
N TRP A 327 -6.83 3.19 -20.56
CA TRP A 327 -6.81 4.58 -20.99
C TRP A 327 -5.49 5.29 -20.60
N TYR A 328 -5.02 5.13 -19.37
CA TYR A 328 -3.77 5.72 -18.90
C TYR A 328 -2.57 5.26 -19.75
N THR A 329 -2.51 3.97 -20.05
CA THR A 329 -1.43 3.40 -20.88
C THR A 329 -1.48 3.96 -22.30
N GLU A 330 -2.67 4.13 -22.88
CA GLU A 330 -2.84 4.65 -24.24
C GLU A 330 -2.58 6.16 -24.36
N GLU A 331 -2.93 6.96 -23.35
CA GLU A 331 -2.89 8.41 -23.45
C GLU A 331 -1.65 9.04 -22.77
N VAL A 332 -1.11 8.42 -21.73
CA VAL A 332 -0.06 9.02 -20.89
C VAL A 332 1.31 8.36 -21.07
N GLU A 333 1.37 7.03 -21.24
CA GLU A 333 2.65 6.30 -21.36
C GLU A 333 3.14 6.14 -22.83
N ARG A 334 2.62 6.93 -23.77
CA ARG A 334 3.03 6.90 -25.19
C ARG A 334 4.47 7.32 -25.39
#